data_9400a1f62c7d628661353eea1d063e69
#
_entry.id   9400a1f62c7d628661353eea1d063e69
#
_cell.length_a   1.000
_cell.length_b   1.000
_cell.length_c   1.000
_cell.angle_alpha   90.00
_cell.angle_beta   90.00
_cell.angle_gamma   90.00
#
_symmetry.space_group_name_H-M   'P 1'
#
loop_
_entity.id
_entity.type
_entity.pdbx_description
1 polymer ?
#
loop_
_entity_poly.entity_id
_entity_poly.type
_entity_poly.pdbx_seq_one_letter_code
_entity_poly.pdbx_strand_id
1 'polypeptide(L)'
;MKFTRRDFLSTAGITAGALGLQAALPGTAGAADRKSFISHPATMHLGMVTYNLGQDWDIATIIKNCEATHFEGVELRTTHAHKVEVDLSKEARSEVRKRFADSKVQLMGLGSIFDYHTPDQAKLRKDIEATKEYIVLAQDVGATGVKVRPNGLPKEVPVEKTLAQIGHSLAELGDFARDHGQVIRLEVHGTASSFPPHIKTILDTANHPSVGACWNCNQSDMDGEGWDHNFDLLKAKIFSVHMVDLFSEDYPFRKLLTGLNATGFHGFCLAEIPQSTDPIRVMKYYRALWLAYQGLL
;
A
#
# COMPACT_ATOMS: atom_id res chain seq x y z
N MET A 1 -35.42 18.29 -39.28
CA MET A 1 -36.44 18.30 -38.23
C MET A 1 -35.76 18.17 -36.89
N LYS A 2 -35.83 19.19 -36.03
CA LYS A 2 -35.22 19.15 -34.68
C LYS A 2 -36.32 18.76 -33.70
N PHE A 3 -36.22 17.58 -33.08
CA PHE A 3 -37.09 17.19 -31.98
C PHE A 3 -36.71 17.94 -30.71
N THR A 4 -37.70 18.57 -30.06
CA THR A 4 -37.49 19.27 -28.78
C THR A 4 -38.03 18.46 -27.60
N ARG A 5 -37.52 18.75 -26.41
CA ARG A 5 -37.92 18.06 -25.16
C ARG A 5 -39.42 18.16 -24.80
N ARG A 6 -40.21 18.98 -25.52
CA ARG A 6 -41.65 19.18 -25.31
C ARG A 6 -42.52 18.12 -25.97
N ASP A 7 -41.98 17.40 -26.98
CA ASP A 7 -42.76 16.44 -27.77
C ASP A 7 -42.90 15.07 -27.05
N PHE A 8 -42.22 14.87 -25.92
CA PHE A 8 -42.24 13.61 -25.16
C PHE A 8 -43.35 13.52 -24.09
N LEU A 9 -44.07 14.60 -23.81
CA LEU A 9 -45.00 14.67 -22.68
C LEU A 9 -46.50 14.71 -23.07
N SER A 10 -46.88 14.51 -24.32
CA SER A 10 -48.26 14.68 -24.78
C SER A 10 -49.02 13.41 -25.13
N THR A 11 -48.58 12.21 -24.72
CA THR A 11 -49.32 10.96 -24.98
C THR A 11 -49.46 10.11 -23.71
N ALA A 12 -50.27 10.58 -22.75
CA ALA A 12 -50.87 9.72 -21.75
C ALA A 12 -52.27 10.24 -21.41
N GLY A 13 -53.23 9.71 -22.12
CA GLY A 13 -54.66 9.97 -21.90
C GLY A 13 -55.17 9.37 -20.60
N ILE A 14 -56.04 10.15 -19.97
CA ILE A 14 -56.72 9.89 -18.70
C ILE A 14 -57.84 8.89 -18.94
N THR A 15 -57.89 7.81 -18.11
CA THR A 15 -59.16 7.16 -17.77
C THR A 15 -59.25 7.03 -16.26
N ALA A 16 -60.20 7.73 -15.69
CA ALA A 16 -60.58 7.69 -14.28
C ALA A 16 -61.40 6.45 -13.97
N GLY A 17 -60.93 5.62 -13.04
CA GLY A 17 -61.70 4.55 -12.41
C GLY A 17 -61.41 4.60 -10.91
N ALA A 18 -62.45 5.04 -10.15
CA ALA A 18 -62.38 5.09 -8.70
C ALA A 18 -62.59 3.69 -8.12
N LEU A 19 -61.55 3.17 -7.45
CA LEU A 19 -61.68 2.06 -6.50
C LEU A 19 -60.65 2.30 -5.37
N GLY A 20 -61.19 2.20 -4.12
CA GLY A 20 -60.47 2.54 -2.90
C GLY A 20 -59.15 1.81 -2.74
N LEU A 21 -58.11 2.56 -2.47
CA LEU A 21 -56.82 2.03 -2.05
C LEU A 21 -56.58 2.39 -0.59
N GLN A 22 -56.58 1.38 0.27
CA GLN A 22 -55.91 1.43 1.56
C GLN A 22 -54.43 1.70 1.31
N ALA A 23 -53.89 2.78 1.86
CA ALA A 23 -52.47 3.10 1.79
C ALA A 23 -51.71 2.08 2.62
N ALA A 24 -51.13 1.10 1.96
CA ALA A 24 -50.02 0.32 2.51
C ALA A 24 -48.77 1.20 2.48
N LEU A 25 -48.20 1.51 3.64
CA LEU A 25 -46.87 2.11 3.76
C LEU A 25 -45.88 1.25 2.96
N PRO A 26 -45.01 1.86 2.16
CA PRO A 26 -43.98 1.07 1.50
C PRO A 26 -43.05 0.47 2.58
N GLY A 27 -43.17 -0.86 2.75
CA GLY A 27 -42.19 -1.61 3.51
C GLY A 27 -40.80 -1.25 3.03
N THR A 28 -39.87 -1.05 3.94
CA THR A 28 -38.45 -0.94 3.67
C THR A 28 -38.06 -2.07 2.71
N ALA A 29 -37.88 -1.75 1.44
CA ALA A 29 -37.34 -2.69 0.49
C ALA A 29 -35.98 -3.12 1.07
N GLY A 30 -35.91 -4.35 1.57
CA GLY A 30 -34.67 -4.98 1.98
C GLY A 30 -33.64 -4.76 0.88
N ALA A 31 -32.44 -4.37 1.24
CA ALA A 31 -31.35 -4.27 0.30
C ALA A 31 -31.27 -5.62 -0.43
N ALA A 32 -31.76 -5.64 -1.68
CA ALA A 32 -31.64 -6.83 -2.50
C ALA A 32 -30.15 -7.20 -2.52
N ASP A 33 -29.83 -8.42 -2.16
CA ASP A 33 -28.48 -8.96 -2.24
C ASP A 33 -27.95 -8.71 -3.65
N ARG A 34 -27.16 -7.65 -3.80
CA ARG A 34 -26.50 -7.36 -5.08
C ARG A 34 -25.49 -8.46 -5.30
N LYS A 35 -25.76 -9.31 -6.27
CA LYS A 35 -24.80 -10.34 -6.68
C LYS A 35 -23.45 -9.66 -6.93
N SER A 36 -22.41 -10.11 -6.23
CA SER A 36 -21.06 -9.70 -6.53
C SER A 36 -20.67 -10.28 -7.89
N PHE A 37 -20.10 -9.44 -8.76
CA PHE A 37 -19.53 -9.87 -10.04
C PHE A 37 -18.04 -10.25 -9.90
N ILE A 38 -17.49 -10.24 -8.68
CA ILE A 38 -16.14 -10.71 -8.40
C ILE A 38 -16.17 -12.23 -8.47
N SER A 39 -15.43 -12.80 -9.41
CA SER A 39 -15.45 -14.24 -9.72
C SER A 39 -14.84 -15.08 -8.60
N HIS A 40 -13.77 -14.58 -7.98
CA HIS A 40 -13.06 -15.21 -6.87
C HIS A 40 -12.52 -14.14 -5.92
N PRO A 41 -12.37 -14.43 -4.61
CA PRO A 41 -11.66 -13.52 -3.71
C PRO A 41 -10.20 -13.36 -4.17
N ALA A 42 -9.66 -12.15 -4.08
CA ALA A 42 -8.24 -11.93 -4.30
C ALA A 42 -7.41 -12.66 -3.23
N THR A 43 -6.27 -13.20 -3.63
CA THR A 43 -5.31 -13.81 -2.70
C THR A 43 -4.40 -12.79 -2.06
N MET A 44 -4.15 -11.68 -2.76
CA MET A 44 -3.41 -10.51 -2.27
C MET A 44 -4.37 -9.53 -1.60
N HIS A 45 -3.83 -8.71 -0.70
CA HIS A 45 -4.58 -7.65 -0.03
C HIS A 45 -4.33 -6.30 -0.70
N LEU A 46 -5.38 -5.49 -0.84
CA LEU A 46 -5.26 -4.11 -1.29
C LEU A 46 -5.24 -3.17 -0.09
N GLY A 47 -4.25 -2.30 -0.05
CA GLY A 47 -4.16 -1.24 0.95
C GLY A 47 -3.68 0.07 0.36
N MET A 48 -3.31 1.02 1.21
CA MET A 48 -2.73 2.29 0.80
C MET A 48 -1.52 2.67 1.65
N VAL A 49 -0.64 3.49 1.07
CA VAL A 49 0.30 4.32 1.83
C VAL A 49 -0.36 5.67 2.07
N THR A 50 -0.19 6.27 3.25
CA THR A 50 -0.74 7.62 3.48
C THR A 50 -0.09 8.70 2.61
N TYR A 51 1.05 8.45 1.99
CA TYR A 51 1.71 9.30 1.00
C TYR A 51 1.15 9.04 -0.42
N ASN A 52 0.57 10.01 -1.17
CA ASN A 52 0.21 11.38 -0.78
C ASN A 52 -1.28 11.50 -0.42
N LEU A 53 -2.12 10.55 -0.89
CA LEU A 53 -3.58 10.60 -0.83
C LEU A 53 -4.10 10.85 0.59
N GLY A 54 -3.53 10.18 1.57
CA GLY A 54 -3.97 10.19 2.96
C GLY A 54 -3.10 11.02 3.91
N GLN A 55 -2.19 11.86 3.40
CA GLN A 55 -1.23 12.58 4.26
C GLN A 55 -1.86 13.51 5.29
N ASP A 56 -3.05 14.06 4.96
CA ASP A 56 -3.79 14.99 5.81
C ASP A 56 -4.90 14.29 6.63
N TRP A 57 -4.96 12.95 6.61
CA TRP A 57 -6.00 12.20 7.31
C TRP A 57 -5.53 11.75 8.69
N ASP A 58 -6.40 11.91 9.67
CA ASP A 58 -6.27 11.26 10.96
C ASP A 58 -6.63 9.76 10.88
N ILE A 59 -6.36 9.00 11.94
CA ILE A 59 -6.62 7.54 11.98
C ILE A 59 -8.10 7.22 11.72
N ALA A 60 -9.02 7.99 12.26
CA ALA A 60 -10.45 7.75 12.08
C ALA A 60 -10.88 7.91 10.63
N THR A 61 -10.37 8.96 9.97
CA THR A 61 -10.60 9.20 8.53
C THR A 61 -9.97 8.12 7.66
N ILE A 62 -8.73 7.68 7.98
CA ILE A 62 -8.05 6.58 7.27
C ILE A 62 -8.91 5.31 7.33
N ILE A 63 -9.29 4.87 8.52
CA ILE A 63 -10.10 3.66 8.73
C ILE A 63 -11.43 3.78 7.97
N LYS A 64 -12.17 4.87 8.17
CA LYS A 64 -13.46 5.12 7.49
C LYS A 64 -13.33 5.03 5.97
N ASN A 65 -12.33 5.68 5.39
CA ASN A 65 -12.15 5.72 3.94
C ASN A 65 -11.74 4.36 3.38
N CYS A 66 -10.84 3.64 4.06
CA CYS A 66 -10.45 2.28 3.69
C CYS A 66 -11.65 1.32 3.74
N GLU A 67 -12.43 1.32 4.82
CA GLU A 67 -13.63 0.48 4.92
C GLU A 67 -14.67 0.78 3.85
N ALA A 68 -14.94 2.07 3.57
CA ALA A 68 -15.88 2.51 2.55
C ALA A 68 -15.50 2.13 1.12
N THR A 69 -14.22 1.79 0.90
CA THR A 69 -13.65 1.47 -0.42
C THR A 69 -13.12 0.06 -0.51
N HIS A 70 -13.24 -0.73 0.57
CA HIS A 70 -12.70 -2.09 0.68
C HIS A 70 -11.17 -2.15 0.49
N PHE A 71 -10.46 -1.16 1.02
CA PHE A 71 -9.02 -1.24 1.24
C PHE A 71 -8.79 -1.92 2.58
N GLU A 72 -8.01 -2.97 2.59
CA GLU A 72 -7.88 -3.89 3.73
C GLU A 72 -6.75 -3.50 4.67
N GLY A 73 -5.86 -2.59 4.27
CA GLY A 73 -4.76 -2.17 5.11
C GLY A 73 -4.18 -0.80 4.78
N VAL A 74 -3.32 -0.32 5.67
CA VAL A 74 -2.61 0.94 5.51
C VAL A 74 -1.17 0.85 6.01
N GLU A 75 -0.26 1.49 5.28
CA GLU A 75 1.07 1.86 5.76
C GLU A 75 1.03 3.35 6.15
N LEU A 76 1.32 3.63 7.42
CA LEU A 76 1.39 5.00 7.92
C LEU A 76 2.79 5.58 7.67
N ARG A 77 2.90 6.52 6.74
CA ARG A 77 4.15 7.22 6.47
C ARG A 77 4.38 8.28 7.56
N THR A 78 5.58 8.30 8.13
CA THR A 78 5.98 9.24 9.19
C THR A 78 5.73 10.72 8.83
N THR A 79 5.52 11.56 9.82
CA THR A 79 5.28 13.02 9.74
C THR A 79 3.94 13.44 9.11
N HIS A 80 2.99 12.54 8.97
CA HIS A 80 1.66 12.82 8.45
C HIS A 80 0.64 13.13 9.57
N ALA A 81 -0.56 13.56 9.18
CA ALA A 81 -1.60 14.04 10.11
C ALA A 81 -2.12 12.98 11.10
N HIS A 82 -1.89 11.68 10.84
CA HIS A 82 -2.23 10.60 11.79
C HIS A 82 -1.42 10.65 13.08
N LYS A 83 -0.25 11.30 13.10
CA LYS A 83 0.62 11.55 14.27
C LYS A 83 1.07 10.28 15.01
N VAL A 84 1.20 9.15 14.32
CA VAL A 84 1.77 7.93 14.91
C VAL A 84 3.28 8.00 14.79
N GLU A 85 3.92 8.45 15.87
CA GLU A 85 5.36 8.74 15.95
C GLU A 85 5.96 8.18 17.25
N VAL A 86 7.29 8.15 17.32
CA VAL A 86 8.01 7.53 18.45
C VAL A 86 7.82 8.23 19.79
N ASP A 87 7.42 9.49 19.78
CA ASP A 87 7.15 10.31 20.98
C ASP A 87 5.76 10.05 21.60
N LEU A 88 4.93 9.21 20.98
CA LEU A 88 3.64 8.81 21.57
C LEU A 88 3.82 8.09 22.90
N SER A 89 2.99 8.47 23.89
CA SER A 89 2.91 7.75 25.15
C SER A 89 2.43 6.31 24.97
N LYS A 90 2.68 5.44 25.93
CA LYS A 90 2.22 4.03 25.90
C LYS A 90 0.70 3.94 25.75
N GLU A 91 -0.04 4.81 26.42
CA GLU A 91 -1.50 4.86 26.35
C GLU A 91 -1.97 5.25 24.94
N ALA A 92 -1.33 6.25 24.31
CA ALA A 92 -1.64 6.66 22.94
C ALA A 92 -1.31 5.56 21.94
N ARG A 93 -0.18 4.82 22.08
CA ARG A 93 0.15 3.66 21.25
C ARG A 93 -0.90 2.55 21.39
N SER A 94 -1.34 2.26 22.62
CA SER A 94 -2.39 1.29 22.89
C SER A 94 -3.74 1.70 22.28
N GLU A 95 -4.08 3.00 22.30
CA GLU A 95 -5.28 3.52 21.64
C GLU A 95 -5.21 3.37 20.12
N VAL A 96 -4.06 3.66 19.48
CA VAL A 96 -3.85 3.41 18.05
C VAL A 96 -4.08 1.94 17.72
N ARG A 97 -3.44 1.04 18.46
CA ARG A 97 -3.60 -0.41 18.31
C ARG A 97 -5.07 -0.83 18.42
N LYS A 98 -5.77 -0.32 19.43
CA LYS A 98 -7.18 -0.62 19.65
C LYS A 98 -8.05 -0.19 18.47
N ARG A 99 -7.85 1.03 17.94
CA ARG A 99 -8.63 1.54 16.80
C ARG A 99 -8.52 0.67 15.56
N PHE A 100 -7.31 0.21 15.23
CA PHE A 100 -7.13 -0.71 14.11
C PHE A 100 -7.69 -2.10 14.42
N ALA A 101 -7.51 -2.62 15.63
CA ALA A 101 -8.05 -3.92 16.04
C ALA A 101 -9.59 -3.95 16.04
N ASP A 102 -10.25 -2.84 16.35
CA ASP A 102 -11.71 -2.69 16.32
C ASP A 102 -12.27 -2.45 14.89
N SER A 103 -11.41 -2.32 13.88
CA SER A 103 -11.77 -2.07 12.49
C SER A 103 -11.50 -3.29 11.59
N LYS A 104 -11.89 -3.17 10.31
CA LYS A 104 -11.54 -4.15 9.26
C LYS A 104 -10.25 -3.79 8.52
N VAL A 105 -9.52 -2.76 8.98
CA VAL A 105 -8.33 -2.24 8.32
C VAL A 105 -7.09 -2.64 9.11
N GLN A 106 -6.20 -3.40 8.50
CA GLN A 106 -4.94 -3.77 9.12
C GLN A 106 -3.93 -2.60 9.07
N LEU A 107 -3.33 -2.27 10.20
CA LEU A 107 -2.11 -1.46 10.19
C LEU A 107 -0.95 -2.35 9.74
N MET A 108 -0.66 -2.34 8.42
CA MET A 108 0.32 -3.26 7.85
C MET A 108 1.75 -2.84 8.06
N GLY A 109 2.02 -1.55 8.32
CA GLY A 109 3.38 -1.07 8.51
C GLY A 109 3.49 0.41 8.84
N LEU A 110 4.69 0.79 9.25
CA LEU A 110 5.11 2.18 9.38
C LEU A 110 6.11 2.51 8.27
N GLY A 111 5.84 3.54 7.47
CA GLY A 111 6.70 4.01 6.40
C GLY A 111 7.69 5.05 6.91
N SER A 112 8.92 4.65 7.21
CA SER A 112 9.97 5.57 7.66
C SER A 112 10.71 6.25 6.51
N ILE A 113 11.59 7.21 6.85
CA ILE A 113 12.46 7.91 5.91
C ILE A 113 13.94 7.51 6.06
N PHE A 114 14.25 6.55 6.93
CA PHE A 114 15.63 6.16 7.21
C PHE A 114 16.27 5.47 6.02
N ASP A 115 17.55 5.76 5.84
CA ASP A 115 18.40 5.19 4.79
C ASP A 115 19.83 4.93 5.32
N TYR A 116 20.56 4.05 4.64
CA TYR A 116 21.84 3.53 5.18
C TYR A 116 22.99 3.65 4.18
N HIS A 117 22.85 4.49 3.15
CA HIS A 117 23.85 4.68 2.09
C HIS A 117 24.94 5.68 2.45
N THR A 118 24.76 6.47 3.51
CA THR A 118 25.67 7.56 3.87
C THR A 118 27.07 7.03 4.25
N PRO A 119 28.18 7.68 3.80
CA PRO A 119 29.53 7.36 4.26
C PRO A 119 29.82 7.86 5.68
N ASP A 120 29.01 8.78 6.22
CA ASP A 120 29.10 9.25 7.59
C ASP A 120 28.62 8.18 8.57
N GLN A 121 29.56 7.54 9.27
CA GLN A 121 29.26 6.45 10.19
C GLN A 121 28.48 6.89 11.43
N ALA A 122 28.61 8.15 11.88
CA ALA A 122 27.82 8.66 12.99
C ALA A 122 26.35 8.82 12.59
N LYS A 123 26.10 9.38 11.38
CA LYS A 123 24.76 9.45 10.82
C LYS A 123 24.16 8.06 10.58
N LEU A 124 24.94 7.14 10.01
CA LEU A 124 24.49 5.76 9.78
C LEU A 124 24.03 5.10 11.07
N ARG A 125 24.85 5.19 12.15
CA ARG A 125 24.48 4.63 13.46
C ARG A 125 23.21 5.27 14.02
N LYS A 126 23.09 6.59 13.90
CA LYS A 126 21.87 7.32 14.31
C LYS A 126 20.63 6.82 13.58
N ASP A 127 20.71 6.61 12.27
CA ASP A 127 19.57 6.14 11.47
C ASP A 127 19.19 4.70 11.82
N ILE A 128 20.17 3.84 12.12
CA ILE A 128 19.92 2.48 12.62
C ILE A 128 19.20 2.50 13.97
N GLU A 129 19.69 3.29 14.95
CA GLU A 129 19.05 3.36 16.27
C GLU A 129 17.63 3.96 16.18
N ALA A 130 17.44 5.01 15.37
CA ALA A 130 16.11 5.58 15.15
C ALA A 130 15.16 4.56 14.48
N THR A 131 15.67 3.70 13.59
CA THR A 131 14.86 2.61 13.01
C THR A 131 14.43 1.59 14.07
N LYS A 132 15.30 1.27 15.04
CA LYS A 132 14.94 0.39 16.17
C LYS A 132 13.80 0.97 17.00
N GLU A 133 13.78 2.30 17.23
CA GLU A 133 12.66 2.97 17.91
C GLU A 133 11.35 2.81 17.14
N TYR A 134 11.39 2.89 15.80
CA TYR A 134 10.23 2.64 14.95
C TYR A 134 9.80 1.18 14.94
N ILE A 135 10.71 0.22 15.09
CA ILE A 135 10.37 -1.21 15.22
C ILE A 135 9.60 -1.44 16.54
N VAL A 136 10.04 -0.82 17.64
CA VAL A 136 9.31 -0.86 18.92
C VAL A 136 7.94 -0.18 18.80
N LEU A 137 7.88 0.99 18.17
CA LEU A 137 6.61 1.67 17.90
C LEU A 137 5.67 0.77 17.07
N ALA A 138 6.17 0.12 16.01
CA ALA A 138 5.38 -0.78 15.17
C ALA A 138 4.78 -1.94 15.99
N GLN A 139 5.57 -2.56 16.88
CA GLN A 139 5.09 -3.57 17.80
C GLN A 139 3.98 -3.03 18.71
N ASP A 140 4.18 -1.87 19.32
CA ASP A 140 3.24 -1.29 20.29
C ASP A 140 1.90 -0.91 19.66
N VAL A 141 1.90 -0.35 18.43
CA VAL A 141 0.69 0.06 17.72
C VAL A 141 0.03 -1.08 16.94
N GLY A 142 0.62 -2.28 16.92
CA GLY A 142 0.07 -3.47 16.26
C GLY A 142 0.33 -3.52 14.76
N ALA A 143 1.32 -2.78 14.26
CA ALA A 143 1.81 -2.93 12.89
C ALA A 143 2.66 -4.20 12.72
N THR A 144 2.97 -4.57 11.48
CA THR A 144 3.70 -5.81 11.16
C THR A 144 5.13 -5.56 10.69
N GLY A 145 5.59 -4.32 10.63
CA GLY A 145 6.95 -4.01 10.24
C GLY A 145 7.17 -2.54 9.89
N VAL A 146 8.43 -2.25 9.54
CA VAL A 146 8.88 -0.90 9.17
C VAL A 146 9.45 -0.91 7.76
N LYS A 147 9.05 0.05 6.94
CA LYS A 147 9.60 0.28 5.62
C LYS A 147 10.76 1.28 5.74
N VAL A 148 11.89 0.97 5.08
CA VAL A 148 13.11 1.77 5.00
C VAL A 148 13.58 1.86 3.55
N ARG A 149 14.58 2.71 3.24
CA ARG A 149 15.03 2.96 1.86
C ARG A 149 16.55 2.80 1.72
N PRO A 150 17.06 2.37 0.55
CA PRO A 150 18.48 2.47 0.24
C PRO A 150 18.88 3.90 -0.14
N ASN A 151 18.04 4.61 -0.85
CA ASN A 151 17.93 6.03 -1.19
C ASN A 151 19.07 6.65 -2.04
N GLY A 152 20.17 5.96 -2.32
CA GLY A 152 21.21 6.47 -3.22
C GLY A 152 22.52 5.69 -3.17
N LEU A 153 23.42 6.10 -4.06
CA LEU A 153 24.81 5.59 -4.13
C LEU A 153 25.74 6.81 -4.17
N PRO A 154 26.49 7.11 -3.09
CA PRO A 154 27.44 8.22 -3.04
C PRO A 154 28.53 8.03 -4.10
N LYS A 155 28.84 9.06 -4.88
CA LYS A 155 29.79 9.00 -6.00
C LYS A 155 31.23 8.71 -5.57
N GLU A 156 31.58 9.11 -4.36
CA GLU A 156 32.90 8.97 -3.75
C GLU A 156 33.16 7.58 -3.14
N VAL A 157 32.14 6.74 -3.05
CA VAL A 157 32.24 5.40 -2.47
C VAL A 157 32.00 4.35 -3.55
N PRO A 158 32.82 3.30 -3.66
CA PRO A 158 32.53 2.19 -4.56
C PRO A 158 31.13 1.60 -4.30
N VAL A 159 30.38 1.36 -5.37
CA VAL A 159 28.98 0.90 -5.32
C VAL A 159 28.83 -0.32 -4.42
N GLU A 160 29.67 -1.34 -4.62
CA GLU A 160 29.64 -2.59 -3.86
C GLU A 160 29.86 -2.39 -2.36
N LYS A 161 30.65 -1.38 -1.95
CA LYS A 161 30.82 -1.04 -0.53
C LYS A 161 29.56 -0.41 0.06
N THR A 162 28.88 0.45 -0.70
CA THR A 162 27.62 1.05 -0.27
C THR A 162 26.52 -0.01 -0.16
N LEU A 163 26.41 -0.90 -1.16
CA LEU A 163 25.44 -2.00 -1.12
C LEU A 163 25.67 -2.94 0.06
N ALA A 164 26.93 -3.29 0.33
CA ALA A 164 27.31 -4.12 1.47
C ALA A 164 26.99 -3.43 2.81
N GLN A 165 27.29 -2.12 2.95
CA GLN A 165 26.94 -1.34 4.15
C GLN A 165 25.45 -1.34 4.42
N ILE A 166 24.62 -1.12 3.38
CA ILE A 166 23.15 -1.17 3.51
C ILE A 166 22.74 -2.58 3.94
N GLY A 167 23.26 -3.62 3.28
CA GLY A 167 22.93 -5.01 3.61
C GLY A 167 23.27 -5.39 5.05
N HIS A 168 24.46 -5.03 5.56
CA HIS A 168 24.85 -5.28 6.95
C HIS A 168 23.96 -4.51 7.94
N SER A 169 23.60 -3.25 7.61
CA SER A 169 22.66 -2.47 8.44
C SER A 169 21.29 -3.16 8.53
N LEU A 170 20.80 -3.69 7.40
CA LEU A 170 19.54 -4.43 7.36
C LEU A 170 19.61 -5.76 8.10
N ALA A 171 20.75 -6.46 8.12
CA ALA A 171 20.95 -7.67 8.90
C ALA A 171 20.79 -7.38 10.41
N GLU A 172 21.46 -6.33 10.91
CA GLU A 172 21.33 -5.88 12.30
C GLU A 172 19.88 -5.52 12.66
N LEU A 173 19.22 -4.75 11.79
CA LEU A 173 17.83 -4.37 11.97
C LEU A 173 16.88 -5.56 11.85
N GLY A 174 17.21 -6.54 11.01
CA GLY A 174 16.48 -7.79 10.86
C GLY A 174 16.46 -8.62 12.14
N ASP A 175 17.63 -8.76 12.79
CA ASP A 175 17.73 -9.42 14.09
C ASP A 175 16.85 -8.72 15.13
N PHE A 176 16.98 -7.40 15.24
CA PHE A 176 16.17 -6.62 16.17
C PHE A 176 14.67 -6.69 15.86
N ALA A 177 14.29 -6.64 14.59
CA ALA A 177 12.90 -6.74 14.15
C ALA A 177 12.31 -8.12 14.48
N ARG A 178 13.05 -9.22 14.23
CA ARG A 178 12.65 -10.59 14.59
C ARG A 178 12.31 -10.69 16.08
N ASP A 179 13.19 -10.16 16.94
CA ASP A 179 13.02 -10.23 18.38
C ASP A 179 11.78 -9.44 18.89
N HIS A 180 11.25 -8.54 18.06
CA HIS A 180 10.02 -7.76 18.28
C HIS A 180 8.82 -8.27 17.46
N GLY A 181 8.96 -9.42 16.77
CA GLY A 181 7.89 -9.94 15.90
C GLY A 181 7.58 -9.07 14.69
N GLN A 182 8.56 -8.29 14.22
CA GLN A 182 8.44 -7.35 13.11
C GLN A 182 9.28 -7.78 11.91
N VAL A 183 9.04 -7.13 10.75
CA VAL A 183 9.88 -7.27 9.56
C VAL A 183 10.37 -5.90 9.07
N ILE A 184 11.49 -5.91 8.36
CA ILE A 184 12.01 -4.76 7.63
C ILE A 184 11.67 -4.92 6.15
N ARG A 185 11.09 -3.89 5.55
CA ARG A 185 10.76 -3.81 4.13
C ARG A 185 11.66 -2.77 3.46
N LEU A 186 12.64 -3.24 2.69
CA LEU A 186 13.50 -2.36 1.91
C LEU A 186 12.74 -1.91 0.66
N GLU A 187 12.35 -0.66 0.61
CA GLU A 187 11.72 -0.07 -0.58
C GLU A 187 12.71 -0.02 -1.74
N VAL A 188 12.32 -0.50 -2.90
CA VAL A 188 13.06 -0.38 -4.16
C VAL A 188 13.02 1.07 -4.61
N HIS A 189 13.90 1.92 -4.05
CA HIS A 189 13.84 3.37 -4.16
C HIS A 189 15.22 4.01 -4.29
N GLY A 190 15.25 5.24 -4.86
CA GLY A 190 16.41 6.10 -4.91
C GLY A 190 17.23 5.99 -6.19
N THR A 191 18.01 7.06 -6.47
CA THR A 191 18.83 7.16 -7.68
C THR A 191 19.87 6.05 -7.73
N ALA A 192 19.85 5.25 -8.78
CA ALA A 192 20.67 4.07 -9.03
C ALA A 192 20.51 2.94 -7.99
N SER A 193 20.16 3.24 -6.74
CA SER A 193 19.91 2.23 -5.71
C SER A 193 18.59 1.47 -5.92
N SER A 194 17.63 2.03 -6.68
CA SER A 194 16.40 1.32 -7.06
C SER A 194 16.61 0.24 -8.13
N PHE A 195 17.79 0.13 -8.73
CA PHE A 195 18.07 -0.89 -9.74
C PHE A 195 17.97 -2.29 -9.11
N PRO A 196 17.08 -3.20 -9.61
CA PRO A 196 16.80 -4.46 -8.95
C PRO A 196 18.01 -5.36 -8.66
N PRO A 197 19.06 -5.45 -9.51
CA PRO A 197 20.29 -6.15 -9.18
C PRO A 197 21.02 -5.58 -7.95
N HIS A 198 20.97 -4.26 -7.72
CA HIS A 198 21.52 -3.65 -6.50
C HIS A 198 20.70 -4.04 -5.27
N ILE A 199 19.38 -4.01 -5.36
CA ILE A 199 18.48 -4.46 -4.29
C ILE A 199 18.74 -5.94 -3.98
N LYS A 200 18.91 -6.78 -5.01
CA LYS A 200 19.27 -8.20 -4.83
C LYS A 200 20.57 -8.36 -4.03
N THR A 201 21.61 -7.60 -4.40
CA THR A 201 22.90 -7.61 -3.68
C THR A 201 22.73 -7.19 -2.21
N ILE A 202 21.96 -6.15 -1.94
CA ILE A 202 21.67 -5.69 -0.57
C ILE A 202 20.95 -6.80 0.23
N LEU A 203 19.90 -7.39 -0.34
CA LEU A 203 19.10 -8.43 0.33
C LEU A 203 19.91 -9.73 0.55
N ASP A 204 20.78 -10.10 -0.40
CA ASP A 204 21.68 -11.25 -0.25
C ASP A 204 22.74 -11.00 0.83
N THR A 205 23.26 -9.78 0.92
CA THR A 205 24.19 -9.38 1.99
C THR A 205 23.53 -9.40 3.35
N ALA A 206 22.29 -8.91 3.44
CA ALA A 206 21.50 -8.96 4.68
C ALA A 206 21.20 -10.41 5.08
N ASN A 207 20.86 -11.26 4.12
CA ASN A 207 20.56 -12.69 4.28
C ASN A 207 19.72 -13.03 5.53
N HIS A 208 18.66 -12.26 5.75
CA HIS A 208 17.86 -12.36 6.97
C HIS A 208 16.37 -12.67 6.66
N PRO A 209 15.71 -13.60 7.38
CA PRO A 209 14.32 -13.97 7.11
C PRO A 209 13.32 -12.82 7.39
N SER A 210 13.62 -11.92 8.32
CA SER A 210 12.79 -10.75 8.62
C SER A 210 13.12 -9.54 7.76
N VAL A 211 13.92 -9.68 6.69
CA VAL A 211 14.24 -8.61 5.74
C VAL A 211 13.78 -9.01 4.35
N GLY A 212 12.97 -8.17 3.74
CA GLY A 212 12.49 -8.36 2.37
C GLY A 212 12.30 -7.04 1.64
N ALA A 213 11.91 -7.11 0.37
CA ALA A 213 11.68 -5.95 -0.48
C ALA A 213 10.24 -5.41 -0.31
N CYS A 214 10.11 -4.10 -0.34
CA CYS A 214 8.91 -3.41 -0.79
C CYS A 214 9.13 -3.05 -2.26
N TRP A 215 8.51 -3.80 -3.17
CA TRP A 215 8.60 -3.51 -4.60
C TRP A 215 7.89 -2.18 -4.89
N ASN A 216 8.57 -1.26 -5.56
CA ASN A 216 8.08 0.11 -5.75
C ASN A 216 8.07 0.48 -7.24
N CYS A 217 7.19 -0.05 -8.01
CA CYS A 217 6.89 0.18 -9.45
C CYS A 217 7.66 1.33 -10.14
N ASN A 218 8.97 1.17 -10.32
CA ASN A 218 9.87 2.18 -10.88
C ASN A 218 10.16 1.91 -12.36
N GLN A 219 10.57 2.96 -13.10
CA GLN A 219 11.08 2.77 -14.46
C GLN A 219 12.35 1.92 -14.49
N SER A 220 13.19 1.98 -13.45
CA SER A 220 14.39 1.13 -13.31
C SER A 220 14.09 -0.37 -13.25
N ASP A 221 12.84 -0.77 -13.04
CA ASP A 221 12.42 -2.18 -13.11
C ASP A 221 12.53 -2.75 -14.54
N MET A 222 12.54 -1.88 -15.57
CA MET A 222 12.72 -2.24 -16.98
C MET A 222 14.18 -2.20 -17.45
N ASP A 223 15.11 -1.70 -16.62
CA ASP A 223 16.52 -1.52 -17.01
C ASP A 223 17.29 -2.85 -17.08
N GLY A 224 18.46 -2.81 -17.72
CA GLY A 224 19.36 -3.97 -17.83
C GLY A 224 18.75 -5.11 -18.65
N GLU A 225 18.56 -6.28 -18.05
CA GLU A 225 17.95 -7.46 -18.69
C GLU A 225 16.42 -7.41 -18.76
N GLY A 226 15.83 -6.32 -18.30
CA GLY A 226 14.40 -6.06 -18.41
C GLY A 226 13.55 -6.60 -17.25
N TRP A 227 12.27 -6.26 -17.32
CA TRP A 227 11.33 -6.47 -16.22
C TRP A 227 11.25 -7.92 -15.73
N ASP A 228 11.22 -8.91 -16.65
CA ASP A 228 11.09 -10.32 -16.26
C ASP A 228 12.27 -10.79 -15.42
N HIS A 229 13.47 -10.49 -15.87
CA HIS A 229 14.69 -10.80 -15.12
C HIS A 229 14.69 -10.12 -13.76
N ASN A 230 14.42 -8.82 -13.73
CA ASN A 230 14.42 -8.01 -12.52
C ASN A 230 13.38 -8.47 -11.49
N PHE A 231 12.18 -8.84 -11.95
CA PHE A 231 11.16 -9.42 -11.08
C PHE A 231 11.61 -10.79 -10.54
N ASP A 232 12.18 -11.64 -11.38
CA ASP A 232 12.66 -12.96 -10.99
C ASP A 232 13.77 -12.90 -9.93
N LEU A 233 14.61 -11.87 -9.95
CA LEU A 233 15.64 -11.66 -8.93
C LEU A 233 15.05 -11.44 -7.53
N LEU A 234 13.91 -10.78 -7.41
CA LEU A 234 13.36 -10.30 -6.15
C LEU A 234 12.08 -11.01 -5.70
N LYS A 235 11.34 -11.67 -6.60
CA LYS A 235 9.99 -12.21 -6.36
C LYS A 235 9.85 -13.04 -5.07
N ALA A 236 10.88 -13.81 -4.71
CA ALA A 236 10.88 -14.66 -3.50
C ALA A 236 11.07 -13.86 -2.19
N LYS A 237 11.46 -12.59 -2.28
CA LYS A 237 11.72 -11.71 -1.15
C LYS A 237 10.79 -10.49 -1.11
N ILE A 238 9.79 -10.42 -1.97
CA ILE A 238 8.80 -9.34 -1.93
C ILE A 238 7.88 -9.54 -0.72
N PHE A 239 7.85 -8.57 0.19
CA PHE A 239 7.00 -8.55 1.38
C PHE A 239 5.83 -7.60 1.25
N SER A 240 5.95 -6.57 0.43
CA SER A 240 4.88 -5.63 0.06
C SER A 240 5.18 -4.98 -1.28
N VAL A 241 4.18 -4.30 -1.83
CA VAL A 241 4.29 -3.59 -3.10
C VAL A 241 3.71 -2.19 -2.92
N HIS A 242 4.44 -1.15 -3.35
CA HIS A 242 3.90 0.18 -3.59
C HIS A 242 3.55 0.33 -5.07
N MET A 243 2.35 0.78 -5.37
CA MET A 243 1.86 0.95 -6.72
C MET A 243 1.36 2.38 -6.91
N VAL A 244 1.85 3.03 -7.95
CA VAL A 244 1.32 4.32 -8.41
C VAL A 244 -0.03 4.14 -9.09
N ASP A 245 -0.53 5.17 -9.79
CA ASP A 245 -1.80 5.13 -10.51
C ASP A 245 -1.86 3.97 -11.52
N LEU A 246 -2.78 3.04 -11.31
CA LEU A 246 -2.92 1.82 -12.13
C LEU A 246 -3.40 2.10 -13.58
N PHE A 247 -3.88 3.30 -13.87
CA PHE A 247 -4.25 3.68 -15.23
C PHE A 247 -3.03 4.03 -16.10
N SER A 248 -1.83 4.21 -15.51
CA SER A 248 -0.62 4.53 -16.26
C SER A 248 -0.27 3.40 -17.23
N GLU A 249 0.01 3.76 -18.47
CA GLU A 249 0.48 2.85 -19.52
C GLU A 249 2.01 2.63 -19.46
N ASP A 250 2.70 3.41 -18.63
CA ASP A 250 4.17 3.40 -18.53
C ASP A 250 4.70 2.25 -17.65
N TYR A 251 3.83 1.48 -17.01
CA TYR A 251 4.23 0.37 -16.13
C TYR A 251 3.35 -0.88 -16.33
N PRO A 252 3.94 -2.09 -16.39
CA PRO A 252 3.22 -3.33 -16.72
C PRO A 252 2.46 -3.92 -15.51
N PHE A 253 1.51 -3.17 -14.91
CA PHE A 253 0.78 -3.57 -13.70
C PHE A 253 0.08 -4.93 -13.80
N ARG A 254 -0.55 -5.24 -14.96
CA ARG A 254 -1.16 -6.56 -15.16
C ARG A 254 -0.12 -7.67 -15.02
N LYS A 255 1.06 -7.49 -15.60
CA LYS A 255 2.15 -8.45 -15.54
C LYS A 255 2.66 -8.63 -14.10
N LEU A 256 2.83 -7.52 -13.36
CA LEU A 256 3.22 -7.53 -11.95
C LEU A 256 2.23 -8.33 -11.11
N LEU A 257 0.94 -7.98 -11.17
CA LEU A 257 -0.08 -8.62 -10.35
C LEU A 257 -0.27 -10.11 -10.70
N THR A 258 -0.18 -10.46 -11.99
CA THR A 258 -0.20 -11.86 -12.44
C THR A 258 1.04 -12.62 -11.94
N GLY A 259 2.22 -12.00 -12.02
CA GLY A 259 3.47 -12.58 -11.53
C GLY A 259 3.45 -12.82 -10.02
N LEU A 260 2.98 -11.84 -9.24
CA LEU A 260 2.80 -11.99 -7.78
C LEU A 260 1.83 -13.13 -7.44
N ASN A 261 0.68 -13.20 -8.10
CA ASN A 261 -0.26 -14.33 -7.92
C ASN A 261 0.39 -15.68 -8.21
N ALA A 262 1.20 -15.76 -9.27
CA ALA A 262 1.90 -17.00 -9.65
C ALA A 262 2.95 -17.44 -8.63
N THR A 263 3.51 -16.52 -7.82
CA THR A 263 4.41 -16.86 -6.72
C THR A 263 3.70 -17.29 -5.45
N GLY A 264 2.38 -17.17 -5.37
CA GLY A 264 1.61 -17.37 -4.15
C GLY A 264 1.74 -16.22 -3.15
N PHE A 265 2.06 -15.01 -3.62
CA PHE A 265 2.15 -13.83 -2.75
C PHE A 265 0.79 -13.50 -2.12
N HIS A 266 0.77 -13.38 -0.80
CA HIS A 266 -0.41 -13.04 0.01
C HIS A 266 -0.27 -11.72 0.76
N GLY A 267 0.73 -10.92 0.40
CA GLY A 267 1.01 -9.63 1.05
C GLY A 267 0.13 -8.49 0.54
N PHE A 268 0.46 -7.30 0.98
CA PHE A 268 -0.22 -6.08 0.60
C PHE A 268 0.34 -5.46 -0.68
N CYS A 269 -0.58 -5.11 -1.59
CA CYS A 269 -0.38 -4.16 -2.67
C CYS A 269 -0.94 -2.82 -2.21
N LEU A 270 -0.08 -1.82 -2.06
CA LEU A 270 -0.43 -0.53 -1.47
C LEU A 270 -0.49 0.56 -2.54
N ALA A 271 -1.62 1.25 -2.61
CA ALA A 271 -1.78 2.43 -3.47
C ALA A 271 -0.96 3.60 -2.89
N GLU A 272 0.01 4.07 -3.63
CA GLU A 272 0.81 5.27 -3.37
C GLU A 272 0.51 6.30 -4.46
N ILE A 273 -0.59 7.01 -4.29
CA ILE A 273 -1.20 7.85 -5.34
C ILE A 273 -1.40 9.30 -4.89
N PRO A 274 -1.52 10.24 -5.84
CA PRO A 274 -1.70 11.67 -5.53
C PRO A 274 -2.95 11.97 -4.72
N GLN A 275 -2.95 13.12 -4.05
CA GLN A 275 -4.14 13.68 -3.40
C GLN A 275 -5.28 13.88 -4.40
N SER A 276 -6.52 13.77 -3.89
CA SER A 276 -7.74 13.98 -4.67
C SER A 276 -8.79 14.72 -3.85
N THR A 277 -9.57 15.56 -4.51
CA THR A 277 -10.76 16.19 -3.92
C THR A 277 -11.94 15.21 -3.76
N ASP A 278 -11.88 14.05 -4.43
CA ASP A 278 -12.85 12.95 -4.28
C ASP A 278 -12.10 11.61 -4.06
N PRO A 279 -11.45 11.45 -2.89
CA PRO A 279 -10.61 10.29 -2.62
C PRO A 279 -11.39 8.96 -2.63
N ILE A 280 -12.63 8.98 -2.15
CA ILE A 280 -13.47 7.76 -2.11
C ILE A 280 -13.75 7.24 -3.52
N ARG A 281 -14.01 8.11 -4.47
CA ARG A 281 -14.23 7.73 -5.86
C ARG A 281 -12.95 7.18 -6.49
N VAL A 282 -11.83 7.86 -6.26
CA VAL A 282 -10.51 7.42 -6.76
C VAL A 282 -10.17 6.03 -6.22
N MET A 283 -10.27 5.81 -4.91
CA MET A 283 -9.99 4.52 -4.29
C MET A 283 -10.90 3.41 -4.84
N LYS A 284 -12.18 3.68 -5.09
CA LYS A 284 -13.10 2.69 -5.70
C LYS A 284 -12.68 2.32 -7.12
N TYR A 285 -12.29 3.30 -7.96
CA TYR A 285 -11.77 3.02 -9.31
C TYR A 285 -10.44 2.29 -9.26
N TYR A 286 -9.56 2.68 -8.35
CA TYR A 286 -8.28 2.00 -8.14
C TYR A 286 -8.48 0.51 -7.81
N ARG A 287 -9.37 0.22 -6.86
CA ARG A 287 -9.73 -1.16 -6.51
C ARG A 287 -10.32 -1.94 -7.70
N ALA A 288 -11.19 -1.31 -8.49
CA ALA A 288 -11.76 -1.95 -9.68
C ALA A 288 -10.68 -2.32 -10.70
N LEU A 289 -9.74 -1.42 -10.99
CA LEU A 289 -8.59 -1.71 -11.87
C LEU A 289 -7.70 -2.81 -11.29
N TRP A 290 -7.40 -2.76 -10.00
CA TRP A 290 -6.59 -3.78 -9.32
C TRP A 290 -7.21 -5.17 -9.42
N LEU A 291 -8.53 -5.30 -9.27
CA LEU A 291 -9.26 -6.55 -9.48
C LEU A 291 -9.26 -6.99 -10.96
N ALA A 292 -9.52 -6.04 -11.87
CA ALA A 292 -9.57 -6.32 -13.31
C ALA A 292 -8.22 -6.81 -13.85
N TYR A 293 -7.11 -6.24 -13.39
CA TYR A 293 -5.77 -6.68 -13.79
C TYR A 293 -5.42 -8.08 -13.32
N GLN A 294 -6.07 -8.57 -12.28
CA GLN A 294 -5.96 -9.95 -11.80
C GLN A 294 -6.97 -10.91 -12.48
N GLY A 295 -7.87 -10.39 -13.33
CA GLY A 295 -8.92 -11.19 -13.95
C GLY A 295 -10.05 -11.60 -13.00
N LEU A 296 -10.28 -10.81 -11.94
CA LEU A 296 -11.26 -11.07 -10.90
C LEU A 296 -12.61 -10.36 -11.13
N LEU A 297 -12.70 -9.47 -12.11
CA LEU A 297 -13.93 -8.79 -12.57
C LEU A 297 -14.36 -9.32 -13.92
#